data_28255436aa3baba4acbb9cdf065b6614
#
_entry.id   28255436aa3baba4acbb9cdf065b6614
#
_cell.length_a   1.000
_cell.length_b   1.000
_cell.length_c   1.000
_cell.angle_alpha   90.00
_cell.angle_beta   90.00
_cell.angle_gamma   90.00
#
_symmetry.space_group_name_H-M   'P 1'
#
loop_
_entity.id
_entity.type
_entity.pdbx_description
1 polymer ?
#
loop_
_entity_poly.entity_id
_entity_poly.type
_entity_poly.pdbx_seq_one_letter_code
_entity_poly.pdbx_strand_id
1 'polypeptide(L)'
;VKDIWTVSHAQIDLWLGIFWWPFCRIFGFLLSDPFYSSKAISVKVRVAIAIFLSLIIAPVLPAMPQVPIVSPEGILIVINQLLIGIAIGYVVRIIFSAMEMAGHLSGLQMGLGFATFYDPLHATSVPIVAQFLSLMTILVFLALNGHLLVLHTLLDSFNTLPIRVQPISGLGFKMLAEYGSLIFRYGVLLALPVVGSLLVTNLAVGVMTRAAPQLNVFAVGFPLMMGIGLGAMYLSLPYMPAHIDIMLSEGSRFVVKMLAAFAGKT
;
A
#
# COMPACT_ATOMS: atom_id res chain seq x y z
N VAL A 1 -4.49 57.92 -1.93
CA VAL A 1 -4.76 56.79 -2.84
C VAL A 1 -3.99 55.63 -2.27
N LYS A 2 -4.67 54.68 -1.57
CA LYS A 2 -4.03 53.44 -1.10
C LYS A 2 -3.71 52.64 -2.35
N ASP A 3 -2.40 52.33 -2.51
CA ASP A 3 -1.90 51.48 -3.59
C ASP A 3 -2.57 50.11 -3.51
N ILE A 4 -3.54 49.90 -4.41
CA ILE A 4 -4.37 48.69 -4.52
C ILE A 4 -3.53 47.45 -5.00
N TRP A 5 -2.25 47.66 -5.33
CA TRP A 5 -1.36 46.68 -5.96
C TRP A 5 -0.14 46.26 -5.14
N THR A 6 0.00 46.71 -3.89
CA THR A 6 1.10 46.26 -3.03
C THR A 6 0.71 45.00 -2.27
N VAL A 7 0.92 43.86 -2.90
CA VAL A 7 0.84 42.58 -2.20
C VAL A 7 2.00 42.52 -1.20
N SER A 8 1.70 42.46 0.08
CA SER A 8 2.73 42.33 1.14
C SER A 8 3.38 40.94 1.09
N HIS A 9 4.67 40.84 1.41
CA HIS A 9 5.35 39.56 1.53
C HIS A 9 4.60 38.56 2.42
N ALA A 10 4.00 39.05 3.50
CA ALA A 10 3.19 38.21 4.39
C ALA A 10 1.90 37.67 3.70
N GLN A 11 1.33 38.38 2.75
CA GLN A 11 0.19 37.87 1.96
C GLN A 11 0.61 36.79 0.96
N ILE A 12 1.81 36.93 0.36
CA ILE A 12 2.36 35.93 -0.55
C ILE A 12 2.66 34.65 0.22
N ASP A 13 3.31 34.76 1.38
CA ASP A 13 3.61 33.60 2.23
C ASP A 13 2.35 32.87 2.69
N LEU A 14 1.29 33.63 2.98
CA LEU A 14 0.01 33.06 3.38
C LEU A 14 -0.66 32.28 2.23
N TRP A 15 -0.72 32.85 1.03
CA TRP A 15 -1.27 32.17 -0.15
C TRP A 15 -0.46 30.95 -0.56
N LEU A 16 0.86 31.06 -0.51
CA LEU A 16 1.75 29.94 -0.76
C LEU A 16 1.56 28.83 0.29
N GLY A 17 1.42 29.17 1.57
CA GLY A 17 1.20 28.22 2.65
C GLY A 17 -0.11 27.44 2.50
N ILE A 18 -1.21 28.12 2.12
CA ILE A 18 -2.53 27.51 1.88
C ILE A 18 -2.45 26.38 0.85
N PHE A 19 -1.60 26.52 -0.16
CA PHE A 19 -1.39 25.50 -1.19
C PHE A 19 -0.29 24.51 -0.80
N TRP A 20 0.84 24.97 -0.23
CA TRP A 20 2.06 24.20 -0.08
C TRP A 20 1.96 23.09 0.97
N TRP A 21 1.30 23.38 2.09
CA TRP A 21 1.17 22.40 3.17
C TRP A 21 0.31 21.18 2.76
N PRO A 22 -0.89 21.35 2.20
CA PRO A 22 -1.67 20.22 1.69
C PRO A 22 -0.96 19.48 0.57
N PHE A 23 -0.27 20.21 -0.33
CA PHE A 23 0.51 19.61 -1.40
C PHE A 23 1.56 18.62 -0.85
N CYS A 24 2.29 18.97 0.19
CA CYS A 24 3.28 18.08 0.79
C CYS A 24 2.66 16.77 1.29
N ARG A 25 1.50 16.84 1.97
CA ARG A 25 0.83 15.62 2.46
C ARG A 25 0.31 14.76 1.32
N ILE A 26 -0.36 15.37 0.36
CA ILE A 26 -0.90 14.66 -0.82
C ILE A 26 0.23 14.05 -1.64
N PHE A 27 1.30 14.79 -1.85
CA PHE A 27 2.46 14.29 -2.60
C PHE A 27 3.14 13.13 -1.87
N GLY A 28 3.35 13.23 -0.55
CA GLY A 28 3.86 12.12 0.26
C GLY A 28 3.00 10.86 0.16
N PHE A 29 1.67 11.02 0.17
CA PHE A 29 0.74 9.92 -0.06
C PHE A 29 0.90 9.30 -1.46
N LEU A 30 0.91 10.10 -2.53
CA LEU A 30 1.05 9.61 -3.90
C LEU A 30 2.39 8.93 -4.18
N LEU A 31 3.42 9.21 -3.38
CA LEU A 31 4.73 8.54 -3.48
C LEU A 31 4.72 7.14 -2.87
N SER A 32 3.90 6.89 -1.85
CA SER A 32 3.91 5.64 -1.07
C SER A 32 2.74 4.71 -1.40
N ASP A 33 1.61 5.23 -1.85
CA ASP A 33 0.44 4.45 -2.25
C ASP A 33 0.75 3.54 -3.44
N PRO A 34 0.42 2.23 -3.40
CA PRO A 34 0.82 1.27 -4.43
C PRO A 34 0.17 1.52 -5.80
N PHE A 35 -1.03 2.07 -5.83
CA PHE A 35 -1.75 2.36 -7.08
C PHE A 35 -1.15 3.58 -7.78
N TYR A 36 -1.01 4.71 -7.05
CA TYR A 36 -0.47 5.95 -7.63
C TYR A 36 1.05 5.93 -7.79
N SER A 37 1.80 5.16 -6.97
CA SER A 37 3.25 5.04 -7.09
C SER A 37 3.70 4.02 -8.14
N SER A 38 2.78 3.39 -8.84
CA SER A 38 3.08 2.42 -9.91
C SER A 38 4.07 2.98 -10.94
N LYS A 39 4.96 2.12 -11.45
CA LYS A 39 5.93 2.47 -12.51
C LYS A 39 5.25 2.98 -13.80
N ALA A 40 3.98 2.63 -14.01
CA ALA A 40 3.19 3.12 -15.14
C ALA A 40 2.87 4.62 -15.07
N ILE A 41 2.88 5.21 -13.87
CA ILE A 41 2.58 6.63 -13.64
C ILE A 41 3.89 7.40 -13.45
N SER A 42 4.22 8.28 -14.40
CA SER A 42 5.43 9.09 -14.31
C SER A 42 5.36 10.07 -13.11
N VAL A 43 6.53 10.45 -12.58
CA VAL A 43 6.63 11.42 -11.46
C VAL A 43 5.96 12.76 -11.83
N LYS A 44 6.06 13.19 -13.09
CA LYS A 44 5.42 14.42 -13.57
C LYS A 44 3.91 14.37 -13.40
N VAL A 45 3.28 13.24 -13.72
CA VAL A 45 1.83 13.03 -13.57
C VAL A 45 1.45 13.02 -12.08
N ARG A 46 2.23 12.38 -11.21
CA ARG A 46 1.99 12.41 -9.76
C ARG A 46 2.04 13.83 -9.19
N VAL A 47 3.05 14.61 -9.60
CA VAL A 47 3.15 16.02 -9.20
C VAL A 47 1.94 16.82 -9.69
N ALA A 48 1.52 16.62 -10.96
CA ALA A 48 0.34 17.29 -11.50
C ALA A 48 -0.94 16.93 -10.73
N ILE A 49 -1.14 15.64 -10.38
CA ILE A 49 -2.26 15.19 -9.56
C ILE A 49 -2.19 15.83 -8.16
N ALA A 50 -1.01 15.87 -7.54
CA ALA A 50 -0.83 16.50 -6.23
C ALA A 50 -1.18 17.99 -6.26
N ILE A 51 -0.74 18.72 -7.28
CA ILE A 51 -1.06 20.15 -7.48
C ILE A 51 -2.57 20.31 -7.64
N PHE A 52 -3.19 19.55 -8.53
CA PHE A 52 -4.62 19.66 -8.82
C PHE A 52 -5.48 19.36 -7.59
N LEU A 53 -5.19 18.25 -6.88
CA LEU A 53 -5.90 17.91 -5.64
C LEU A 53 -5.70 18.99 -4.57
N SER A 54 -4.48 19.53 -4.43
CA SER A 54 -4.20 20.56 -3.44
C SER A 54 -4.99 21.85 -3.70
N LEU A 55 -5.12 22.25 -4.97
CA LEU A 55 -5.90 23.43 -5.36
C LEU A 55 -7.39 23.26 -5.06
N ILE A 56 -7.94 22.06 -5.31
CA ILE A 56 -9.35 21.76 -5.05
C ILE A 56 -9.63 21.71 -3.54
N ILE A 57 -8.72 21.17 -2.76
CA ILE A 57 -8.92 20.90 -1.34
C ILE A 57 -8.61 22.14 -0.49
N ALA A 58 -7.64 22.97 -0.89
CA ALA A 58 -7.18 24.13 -0.14
C ALA A 58 -8.32 25.03 0.43
N PRO A 59 -9.36 25.38 -0.32
CA PRO A 59 -10.42 26.23 0.20
C PRO A 59 -11.34 25.56 1.23
N VAL A 60 -11.34 24.25 1.33
CA VAL A 60 -12.21 23.46 2.24
C VAL A 60 -11.51 23.13 3.55
N LEU A 61 -10.18 23.29 3.60
CA LEU A 61 -9.37 22.94 4.76
C LEU A 61 -9.51 23.90 5.93
N PRO A 62 -9.30 23.43 7.18
CA PRO A 62 -9.23 24.28 8.35
C PRO A 62 -8.17 25.38 8.23
N ALA A 63 -8.30 26.44 9.03
CA ALA A 63 -7.32 27.52 9.08
C ALA A 63 -5.89 27.00 9.25
N MET A 64 -4.99 27.44 8.38
CA MET A 64 -3.61 27.01 8.34
C MET A 64 -2.68 27.94 9.13
N PRO A 65 -1.56 27.43 9.67
CA PRO A 65 -0.58 28.25 10.36
C PRO A 65 0.02 29.29 9.41
N GLN A 66 0.05 30.54 9.86
CA GLN A 66 0.65 31.68 9.13
C GLN A 66 2.16 31.71 9.41
N VAL A 67 2.89 30.81 8.79
CA VAL A 67 4.34 30.66 8.98
C VAL A 67 5.01 30.75 7.61
N PRO A 68 6.12 31.51 7.49
CA PRO A 68 6.90 31.54 6.25
C PRO A 68 7.39 30.14 5.87
N ILE A 69 7.31 29.79 4.58
CA ILE A 69 7.71 28.45 4.11
C ILE A 69 9.18 28.18 4.38
N VAL A 70 10.02 29.21 4.22
CA VAL A 70 11.49 29.13 4.39
C VAL A 70 11.89 29.50 5.83
N SER A 71 11.12 29.06 6.82
CA SER A 71 11.44 29.19 8.25
C SER A 71 11.70 27.80 8.86
N PRO A 72 12.39 27.72 10.01
CA PRO A 72 12.56 26.43 10.72
C PRO A 72 11.23 25.74 11.00
N GLU A 73 10.21 26.50 11.39
CA GLU A 73 8.85 26.04 11.62
C GLU A 73 8.19 25.55 10.32
N GLY A 74 8.39 26.27 9.21
CA GLY A 74 7.90 25.88 7.89
C GLY A 74 8.52 24.57 7.42
N ILE A 75 9.83 24.40 7.59
CA ILE A 75 10.53 23.14 7.26
C ILE A 75 9.97 21.97 8.11
N LEU A 76 9.72 22.20 9.41
CA LEU A 76 9.13 21.19 10.28
C LEU A 76 7.74 20.78 9.79
N ILE A 77 6.90 21.73 9.36
CA ILE A 77 5.59 21.44 8.77
C ILE A 77 5.75 20.57 7.52
N VAL A 78 6.64 20.92 6.58
CA VAL A 78 6.89 20.14 5.35
C VAL A 78 7.24 18.70 5.68
N ILE A 79 8.21 18.50 6.59
CA ILE A 79 8.64 17.16 7.01
C ILE A 79 7.45 16.39 7.60
N ASN A 80 6.71 16.99 8.53
CA ASN A 80 5.54 16.37 9.14
C ASN A 80 4.48 16.00 8.10
N GLN A 81 4.14 16.91 7.17
CA GLN A 81 3.13 16.64 6.16
C GLN A 81 3.55 15.52 5.20
N LEU A 82 4.80 15.49 4.76
CA LEU A 82 5.35 14.40 3.94
C LEU A 82 5.28 13.07 4.69
N LEU A 83 5.73 13.02 5.94
CA LEU A 83 5.72 11.80 6.75
C LEU A 83 4.30 11.28 6.99
N ILE A 84 3.33 12.16 7.27
CA ILE A 84 1.92 11.79 7.44
C ILE A 84 1.37 11.22 6.12
N GLY A 85 1.62 11.88 4.99
CA GLY A 85 1.20 11.40 3.68
C GLY A 85 1.78 10.03 3.35
N ILE A 86 3.10 9.86 3.54
CA ILE A 86 3.78 8.57 3.35
C ILE A 86 3.20 7.49 4.26
N ALA A 87 2.91 7.80 5.51
CA ALA A 87 2.33 6.84 6.46
C ALA A 87 0.94 6.37 6.01
N ILE A 88 0.08 7.27 5.51
CA ILE A 88 -1.25 6.91 4.98
C ILE A 88 -1.12 5.99 3.77
N GLY A 89 -0.29 6.34 2.79
CA GLY A 89 -0.09 5.51 1.60
C GLY A 89 0.57 4.17 1.92
N TYR A 90 1.43 4.11 2.96
CA TYR A 90 2.05 2.87 3.39
C TYR A 90 1.04 1.88 3.99
N VAL A 91 -0.01 2.35 4.68
CA VAL A 91 -1.12 1.49 5.15
C VAL A 91 -1.77 0.77 3.97
N VAL A 92 -2.05 1.48 2.88
CA VAL A 92 -2.60 0.86 1.66
C VAL A 92 -1.60 -0.13 1.06
N ARG A 93 -0.31 0.21 1.03
CA ARG A 93 0.75 -0.66 0.52
C ARG A 93 0.84 -1.98 1.27
N ILE A 94 0.59 -2.01 2.59
CA ILE A 94 0.56 -3.23 3.41
C ILE A 94 -0.50 -4.21 2.87
N ILE A 95 -1.66 -3.71 2.44
CA ILE A 95 -2.74 -4.55 1.87
C ILE A 95 -2.27 -5.23 0.58
N PHE A 96 -1.68 -4.46 -0.33
CA PHE A 96 -1.14 -4.99 -1.59
C PHE A 96 0.01 -5.98 -1.36
N SER A 97 0.90 -5.66 -0.40
CA SER A 97 2.02 -6.54 -0.05
C SER A 97 1.56 -7.85 0.58
N ALA A 98 0.43 -7.86 1.31
CA ALA A 98 -0.15 -9.10 1.82
C ALA A 98 -0.64 -10.02 0.70
N MET A 99 -1.26 -9.46 -0.33
CA MET A 99 -1.68 -10.22 -1.52
C MET A 99 -0.50 -10.75 -2.32
N GLU A 100 0.54 -9.91 -2.48
CA GLU A 100 1.79 -10.31 -3.13
C GLU A 100 2.47 -11.44 -2.35
N MET A 101 2.52 -11.35 -1.02
CA MET A 101 3.05 -12.39 -0.13
C MET A 101 2.26 -13.70 -0.28
N ALA A 102 0.93 -13.66 -0.37
CA ALA A 102 0.11 -14.84 -0.63
C ALA A 102 0.48 -15.51 -1.96
N GLY A 103 0.72 -14.71 -3.00
CA GLY A 103 1.19 -15.20 -4.30
C GLY A 103 2.57 -15.81 -4.24
N HIS A 104 3.50 -15.22 -3.49
CA HIS A 104 4.83 -15.77 -3.27
C HIS A 104 4.77 -17.14 -2.59
N LEU A 105 4.04 -17.27 -1.47
CA LEU A 105 3.88 -18.51 -0.74
C LEU A 105 3.25 -19.61 -1.61
N SER A 106 2.19 -19.26 -2.34
CA SER A 106 1.52 -20.19 -3.25
C SER A 106 2.44 -20.65 -4.38
N GLY A 107 3.13 -19.72 -5.03
CA GLY A 107 4.06 -20.02 -6.13
C GLY A 107 5.26 -20.86 -5.72
N LEU A 108 5.84 -20.58 -4.54
CA LEU A 108 6.92 -21.41 -3.98
C LEU A 108 6.45 -22.83 -3.73
N GLN A 109 5.24 -23.00 -3.17
CA GLN A 109 4.71 -24.32 -2.87
C GLN A 109 4.31 -25.11 -4.13
N MET A 110 3.93 -24.42 -5.23
CA MET A 110 3.73 -25.02 -6.56
C MET A 110 5.04 -25.49 -7.22
N GLY A 111 6.19 -25.17 -6.62
CA GLY A 111 7.51 -25.47 -7.20
C GLY A 111 8.01 -24.47 -8.24
N LEU A 112 7.28 -23.35 -8.48
CA LEU A 112 7.68 -22.34 -9.46
C LEU A 112 8.95 -21.57 -9.04
N GLY A 113 9.37 -21.68 -7.77
CA GLY A 113 10.64 -21.13 -7.29
C GLY A 113 11.87 -21.81 -7.88
N PHE A 114 11.78 -23.05 -8.37
CA PHE A 114 12.92 -23.74 -8.99
C PHE A 114 13.41 -23.06 -10.28
N ALA A 115 12.54 -22.37 -11.00
CA ALA A 115 12.90 -21.62 -12.19
C ALA A 115 13.93 -20.49 -11.92
N THR A 116 13.92 -19.93 -10.73
CA THR A 116 14.85 -18.85 -10.33
C THR A 116 16.24 -19.37 -9.96
N PHE A 117 16.38 -20.65 -9.61
CA PHE A 117 17.67 -21.29 -9.35
C PHE A 117 18.45 -21.61 -10.62
N TYR A 118 17.76 -21.77 -11.75
CA TYR A 118 18.39 -22.15 -13.03
C TYR A 118 19.02 -20.96 -13.77
N ASP A 119 18.55 -19.75 -13.52
CA ASP A 119 19.09 -18.53 -14.14
C ASP A 119 19.29 -17.39 -13.11
N PRO A 120 20.40 -17.42 -12.36
CA PRO A 120 20.69 -16.39 -11.37
C PRO A 120 21.03 -15.02 -11.99
N LEU A 121 21.34 -14.95 -13.30
CA LEU A 121 21.68 -13.71 -13.98
C LEU A 121 20.43 -12.88 -14.35
N HIS A 122 19.29 -13.56 -14.53
CA HIS A 122 17.98 -12.92 -14.81
C HIS A 122 17.01 -13.03 -13.63
N ALA A 123 17.51 -13.32 -12.44
CA ALA A 123 16.77 -13.53 -11.18
C ALA A 123 15.94 -12.34 -10.67
N THR A 124 15.67 -11.34 -11.50
CA THR A 124 14.73 -10.23 -11.22
C THR A 124 13.26 -10.61 -11.48
N SER A 125 12.97 -11.86 -11.75
CA SER A 125 11.61 -12.32 -12.02
C SER A 125 10.80 -12.36 -10.72
N VAL A 126 9.88 -11.42 -10.57
CA VAL A 126 8.78 -11.53 -9.62
C VAL A 126 8.04 -12.83 -9.91
N PRO A 127 7.78 -13.70 -8.91
CA PRO A 127 7.06 -14.95 -9.12
C PRO A 127 5.74 -14.69 -9.84
N ILE A 128 5.47 -15.43 -10.91
CA ILE A 128 4.32 -15.24 -11.80
C ILE A 128 3.00 -15.20 -11.02
N VAL A 129 2.86 -16.06 -10.01
CA VAL A 129 1.65 -16.12 -9.16
C VAL A 129 1.49 -14.84 -8.33
N ALA A 130 2.59 -14.32 -7.77
CA ALA A 130 2.55 -13.06 -7.01
C ALA A 130 2.17 -11.89 -7.92
N GLN A 131 2.73 -11.82 -9.13
CA GLN A 131 2.38 -10.80 -10.10
C GLN A 131 0.92 -10.90 -10.54
N PHE A 132 0.41 -12.10 -10.77
CA PHE A 132 -1.00 -12.34 -11.11
C PHE A 132 -1.92 -11.85 -9.98
N LEU A 133 -1.66 -12.25 -8.74
CA LEU A 133 -2.48 -11.81 -7.59
C LEU A 133 -2.36 -10.30 -7.36
N SER A 134 -1.20 -9.69 -7.59
CA SER A 134 -1.02 -8.24 -7.50
C SER A 134 -1.87 -7.50 -8.53
N LEU A 135 -1.91 -7.97 -9.79
CA LEU A 135 -2.77 -7.40 -10.84
C LEU A 135 -4.26 -7.58 -10.52
N MET A 136 -4.67 -8.77 -10.05
CA MET A 136 -6.04 -9.01 -9.58
C MET A 136 -6.41 -8.08 -8.43
N THR A 137 -5.48 -7.84 -7.50
CA THR A 137 -5.69 -6.90 -6.39
C THR A 137 -5.98 -5.49 -6.88
N ILE A 138 -5.23 -5.00 -7.88
CA ILE A 138 -5.47 -3.68 -8.47
C ILE A 138 -6.87 -3.61 -9.10
N LEU A 139 -7.26 -4.63 -9.87
CA LEU A 139 -8.57 -4.67 -10.52
C LEU A 139 -9.71 -4.69 -9.49
N VAL A 140 -9.60 -5.53 -8.47
CA VAL A 140 -10.58 -5.61 -7.37
C VAL A 140 -10.63 -4.32 -6.57
N PHE A 141 -9.47 -3.73 -6.26
CA PHE A 141 -9.37 -2.43 -5.58
C PHE A 141 -10.13 -1.34 -6.33
N LEU A 142 -9.97 -1.29 -7.65
CA LEU A 142 -10.70 -0.34 -8.50
C LEU A 142 -12.21 -0.65 -8.55
N ALA A 143 -12.57 -1.93 -8.68
CA ALA A 143 -13.98 -2.37 -8.71
C ALA A 143 -14.73 -2.07 -7.40
N LEU A 144 -14.04 -2.13 -6.26
CA LEU A 144 -14.58 -1.77 -4.93
C LEU A 144 -14.53 -0.26 -4.65
N ASN A 145 -14.16 0.58 -5.62
CA ASN A 145 -13.93 2.01 -5.42
C ASN A 145 -12.90 2.32 -4.32
N GLY A 146 -11.96 1.42 -4.07
CA GLY A 146 -10.92 1.57 -3.06
C GLY A 146 -10.09 2.84 -3.23
N HIS A 147 -9.85 3.28 -4.47
CA HIS A 147 -9.18 4.53 -4.79
C HIS A 147 -9.94 5.77 -4.25
N LEU A 148 -11.28 5.76 -4.26
CA LEU A 148 -12.09 6.83 -3.68
C LEU A 148 -12.07 6.77 -2.15
N LEU A 149 -12.16 5.57 -1.56
CA LEU A 149 -12.05 5.39 -0.11
C LEU A 149 -10.73 5.93 0.44
N VAL A 150 -9.63 5.64 -0.24
CA VAL A 150 -8.29 6.09 0.19
C VAL A 150 -8.13 7.60 0.04
N LEU A 151 -8.65 8.20 -1.05
CA LEU A 151 -8.69 9.66 -1.21
C LEU A 151 -9.55 10.32 -0.13
N HIS A 152 -10.71 9.76 0.20
CA HIS A 152 -11.56 10.25 1.29
C HIS A 152 -10.81 10.19 2.63
N THR A 153 -10.14 9.07 2.93
CA THR A 153 -9.33 8.92 4.13
C THR A 153 -8.19 9.96 4.20
N LEU A 154 -7.56 10.26 3.06
CA LEU A 154 -6.55 11.33 2.95
C LEU A 154 -7.15 12.70 3.26
N LEU A 155 -8.35 13.02 2.75
CA LEU A 155 -9.06 14.27 3.04
C LEU A 155 -9.41 14.38 4.52
N ASP A 156 -9.98 13.34 5.10
CA ASP A 156 -10.33 13.30 6.53
C ASP A 156 -9.11 13.41 7.43
N SER A 157 -7.92 13.05 6.92
CA SER A 157 -6.68 13.22 7.67
C SER A 157 -6.38 14.66 8.04
N PHE A 158 -6.84 15.64 7.26
CA PHE A 158 -6.65 17.06 7.58
C PHE A 158 -7.54 17.53 8.73
N ASN A 159 -8.70 16.88 8.90
CA ASN A 159 -9.59 17.14 10.04
C ASN A 159 -9.09 16.42 11.31
N THR A 160 -8.65 15.18 11.18
CA THR A 160 -8.16 14.36 12.29
C THR A 160 -6.82 14.87 12.85
N LEU A 161 -5.90 15.22 11.94
CA LEU A 161 -4.59 15.79 12.26
C LEU A 161 -4.37 17.07 11.44
N PRO A 162 -4.89 18.23 11.92
CA PRO A 162 -4.70 19.51 11.26
C PRO A 162 -3.22 19.89 11.14
N ILE A 163 -2.91 20.74 10.17
CA ILE A 163 -1.55 21.23 9.94
C ILE A 163 -1.12 22.11 11.12
N ARG A 164 -0.02 21.76 11.78
CA ARG A 164 0.50 22.43 13.00
C ARG A 164 2.01 22.51 12.96
N VAL A 165 2.55 23.49 13.68
CA VAL A 165 4.01 23.68 13.87
C VAL A 165 4.63 22.68 14.87
N GLN A 166 3.85 21.81 15.50
CA GLN A 166 4.33 20.86 16.50
C GLN A 166 4.88 19.59 15.84
N PRO A 167 5.96 19.00 16.37
CA PRO A 167 6.45 17.71 15.91
C PRO A 167 5.41 16.62 16.15
N ILE A 168 5.32 15.67 15.22
CA ILE A 168 4.44 14.50 15.36
C ILE A 168 5.03 13.50 16.36
N SER A 169 4.15 12.82 17.10
CA SER A 169 4.55 11.82 18.09
C SER A 169 5.11 10.55 17.43
N GLY A 170 6.17 9.99 18.01
CA GLY A 170 6.74 8.71 17.60
C GLY A 170 5.79 7.51 17.76
N LEU A 171 4.72 7.65 18.53
CA LEU A 171 3.75 6.60 18.81
C LEU A 171 3.03 6.15 17.54
N GLY A 172 2.68 7.08 16.64
CA GLY A 172 2.07 6.76 15.36
C GLY A 172 2.98 5.92 14.45
N PHE A 173 4.30 6.16 14.47
CA PHE A 173 5.26 5.34 13.72
C PHE A 173 5.40 3.93 14.30
N LYS A 174 5.38 3.81 15.63
CA LYS A 174 5.37 2.50 16.29
C LYS A 174 4.14 1.69 15.88
N MET A 175 2.95 2.29 15.92
CA MET A 175 1.72 1.65 15.46
C MET A 175 1.82 1.22 13.99
N LEU A 176 2.37 2.07 13.12
CA LEU A 176 2.55 1.76 11.71
C LEU A 176 3.50 0.58 11.49
N ALA A 177 4.59 0.50 12.25
CA ALA A 177 5.53 -0.62 12.19
C ALA A 177 4.86 -1.93 12.65
N GLU A 178 4.08 -1.90 13.73
CA GLU A 178 3.30 -3.05 14.21
C GLU A 178 2.24 -3.49 13.19
N TYR A 179 1.60 -2.54 12.52
CA TYR A 179 0.63 -2.81 11.45
C TYR A 179 1.25 -3.55 10.26
N GLY A 180 2.54 -3.38 10.01
CA GLY A 180 3.29 -4.14 9.01
C GLY A 180 3.25 -5.66 9.20
N SER A 181 3.01 -6.15 10.43
CA SER A 181 2.84 -7.59 10.71
C SER A 181 1.65 -8.20 9.97
N LEU A 182 0.68 -7.39 9.56
CA LEU A 182 -0.50 -7.84 8.80
C LEU A 182 -0.13 -8.38 7.42
N ILE A 183 1.01 -7.98 6.84
CA ILE A 183 1.52 -8.55 5.59
C ILE A 183 1.64 -10.07 5.73
N PHE A 184 2.27 -10.53 6.81
CA PHE A 184 2.45 -11.95 7.08
C PHE A 184 1.14 -12.63 7.45
N ARG A 185 0.34 -12.01 8.33
CA ARG A 185 -0.93 -12.57 8.79
C ARG A 185 -1.89 -12.81 7.63
N TYR A 186 -2.17 -11.79 6.82
CA TYR A 186 -3.07 -11.91 5.68
C TYR A 186 -2.44 -12.66 4.52
N GLY A 187 -1.13 -12.51 4.30
CA GLY A 187 -0.41 -13.26 3.27
C GLY A 187 -0.51 -14.78 3.48
N VAL A 188 -0.28 -15.23 4.71
CA VAL A 188 -0.44 -16.65 5.06
C VAL A 188 -1.91 -17.07 4.99
N LEU A 189 -2.83 -16.29 5.58
CA LEU A 189 -4.26 -16.61 5.58
C LEU A 189 -4.81 -16.82 4.16
N LEU A 190 -4.46 -15.92 3.25
CA LEU A 190 -4.89 -15.97 1.85
C LEU A 190 -4.23 -17.10 1.05
N ALA A 191 -3.01 -17.49 1.42
CA ALA A 191 -2.31 -18.62 0.81
C ALA A 191 -2.80 -19.97 1.32
N LEU A 192 -3.43 -20.04 2.51
CA LEU A 192 -3.82 -21.30 3.16
C LEU A 192 -4.57 -22.29 2.29
N PRO A 193 -5.58 -21.91 1.48
CA PRO A 193 -6.29 -22.88 0.63
C PRO A 193 -5.37 -23.57 -0.38
N VAL A 194 -4.45 -22.82 -0.97
CA VAL A 194 -3.48 -23.32 -1.95
C VAL A 194 -2.40 -24.14 -1.25
N VAL A 195 -1.77 -23.58 -0.22
CA VAL A 195 -0.69 -24.25 0.53
C VAL A 195 -1.21 -25.52 1.20
N GLY A 196 -2.40 -25.50 1.79
CA GLY A 196 -3.02 -26.67 2.42
C GLY A 196 -3.28 -27.81 1.43
N SER A 197 -3.86 -27.49 0.25
CA SER A 197 -4.08 -28.50 -0.80
C SER A 197 -2.77 -29.09 -1.32
N LEU A 198 -1.74 -28.26 -1.46
CA LEU A 198 -0.43 -28.68 -1.93
C LEU A 198 0.34 -29.48 -0.88
N LEU A 199 0.16 -29.23 0.42
CA LEU A 199 0.73 -30.07 1.49
C LEU A 199 0.15 -31.49 1.45
N VAL A 200 -1.17 -31.62 1.26
CA VAL A 200 -1.81 -32.93 1.10
C VAL A 200 -1.31 -33.64 -0.16
N THR A 201 -1.16 -32.91 -1.25
CA THR A 201 -0.63 -33.43 -2.53
C THR A 201 0.82 -33.92 -2.36
N ASN A 202 1.67 -33.14 -1.68
CA ASN A 202 3.05 -33.51 -1.40
C ASN A 202 3.14 -34.81 -0.59
N LEU A 203 2.26 -34.98 0.40
CA LEU A 203 2.18 -36.22 1.18
C LEU A 203 1.79 -37.40 0.28
N ALA A 204 0.78 -37.23 -0.58
CA ALA A 204 0.33 -38.24 -1.53
C ALA A 204 1.46 -38.66 -2.51
N VAL A 205 2.15 -37.65 -3.08
CA VAL A 205 3.32 -37.90 -3.96
C VAL A 205 4.44 -38.63 -3.20
N GLY A 206 4.70 -38.26 -1.95
CA GLY A 206 5.71 -38.94 -1.10
C GLY A 206 5.36 -40.40 -0.83
N VAL A 207 4.09 -40.76 -0.63
CA VAL A 207 3.63 -42.15 -0.51
C VAL A 207 3.75 -42.90 -1.85
N MET A 208 3.35 -42.24 -2.95
CA MET A 208 3.41 -42.80 -4.31
C MET A 208 4.84 -43.17 -4.69
N THR A 209 5.84 -42.37 -4.36
CA THR A 209 7.25 -42.63 -4.66
C THR A 209 7.81 -43.78 -3.87
N ARG A 210 7.27 -44.07 -2.69
CA ARG A 210 7.62 -45.31 -1.94
C ARG A 210 7.01 -46.57 -2.57
N ALA A 211 5.77 -46.45 -3.05
CA ALA A 211 5.06 -47.58 -3.67
C ALA A 211 5.59 -47.94 -5.07
N ALA A 212 6.02 -46.94 -5.83
CA ALA A 212 6.51 -47.07 -7.19
C ALA A 212 7.81 -46.27 -7.41
N PRO A 213 8.96 -46.77 -6.93
CA PRO A 213 10.26 -46.07 -7.01
C PRO A 213 10.74 -45.79 -8.44
N GLN A 214 10.15 -46.46 -9.42
CA GLN A 214 10.50 -46.31 -10.84
C GLN A 214 9.87 -45.01 -11.45
N LEU A 215 8.89 -44.39 -10.78
CA LEU A 215 8.31 -43.17 -11.25
C LEU A 215 9.26 -41.99 -11.00
N ASN A 216 9.55 -41.26 -12.07
CA ASN A 216 10.34 -40.04 -11.94
C ASN A 216 9.48 -38.97 -11.24
N VAL A 217 9.77 -38.70 -9.96
CA VAL A 217 9.05 -37.76 -9.10
C VAL A 217 8.97 -36.35 -9.72
N PHE A 218 10.05 -35.93 -10.40
CA PHE A 218 10.07 -34.62 -11.05
C PHE A 218 9.16 -34.58 -12.28
N ALA A 219 9.06 -35.65 -13.04
CA ALA A 219 8.24 -35.71 -14.23
C ALA A 219 6.73 -35.73 -13.94
N VAL A 220 6.32 -36.35 -12.81
CA VAL A 220 4.90 -36.46 -12.42
C VAL A 220 4.53 -35.48 -11.33
N GLY A 221 5.39 -35.26 -10.33
CA GLY A 221 5.11 -34.44 -9.16
C GLY A 221 4.95 -32.96 -9.51
N PHE A 222 5.85 -32.42 -10.34
CA PHE A 222 5.79 -30.97 -10.69
C PHE A 222 4.51 -30.59 -11.45
N PRO A 223 4.09 -31.27 -12.54
CA PRO A 223 2.83 -30.95 -13.19
C PRO A 223 1.61 -31.15 -12.30
N LEU A 224 1.61 -32.16 -11.43
CA LEU A 224 0.55 -32.43 -10.47
C LEU A 224 0.41 -31.28 -9.46
N MET A 225 1.54 -30.85 -8.86
CA MET A 225 1.57 -29.73 -7.92
C MET A 225 1.07 -28.42 -8.55
N MET A 226 1.52 -28.16 -9.78
CA MET A 226 1.09 -26.97 -10.52
C MET A 226 -0.42 -27.04 -10.82
N GLY A 227 -0.93 -28.17 -11.30
CA GLY A 227 -2.34 -28.34 -11.64
C GLY A 227 -3.26 -28.19 -10.41
N ILE A 228 -2.92 -28.85 -9.30
CA ILE A 228 -3.69 -28.76 -8.05
C ILE A 228 -3.59 -27.36 -7.45
N GLY A 229 -2.42 -26.76 -7.47
CA GLY A 229 -2.21 -25.40 -6.97
C GLY A 229 -3.00 -24.36 -7.75
N LEU A 230 -3.00 -24.42 -9.09
CA LEU A 230 -3.82 -23.55 -9.93
C LEU A 230 -5.32 -23.79 -9.73
N GLY A 231 -5.75 -25.04 -9.56
CA GLY A 231 -7.14 -25.39 -9.25
C GLY A 231 -7.58 -24.83 -7.90
N ALA A 232 -6.78 -24.98 -6.85
CA ALA A 232 -7.06 -24.41 -5.53
C ALA A 232 -7.08 -22.88 -5.57
N MET A 233 -6.17 -22.25 -6.31
CA MET A 233 -6.16 -20.81 -6.52
C MET A 233 -7.42 -20.34 -7.25
N TYR A 234 -7.83 -21.02 -8.32
CA TYR A 234 -9.07 -20.71 -9.05
C TYR A 234 -10.29 -20.73 -8.14
N LEU A 235 -10.41 -21.74 -7.27
CA LEU A 235 -11.50 -21.85 -6.30
C LEU A 235 -11.43 -20.77 -5.20
N SER A 236 -10.26 -20.19 -4.95
CA SER A 236 -10.08 -19.13 -3.95
C SER A 236 -10.35 -17.72 -4.49
N LEU A 237 -10.22 -17.49 -5.81
CA LEU A 237 -10.40 -16.17 -6.43
C LEU A 237 -11.74 -15.48 -6.12
N PRO A 238 -12.91 -16.16 -6.10
CA PRO A 238 -14.18 -15.52 -5.80
C PRO A 238 -14.29 -14.90 -4.41
N TYR A 239 -13.46 -15.36 -3.45
CA TYR A 239 -13.43 -14.84 -2.07
C TYR A 239 -12.50 -13.65 -1.90
N MET A 240 -11.61 -13.39 -2.86
CA MET A 240 -10.61 -12.33 -2.82
C MET A 240 -11.22 -10.92 -2.65
N PRO A 241 -12.31 -10.53 -3.35
CA PRO A 241 -12.91 -9.21 -3.17
C PRO A 241 -13.37 -8.94 -1.73
N ALA A 242 -14.00 -9.92 -1.08
CA ALA A 242 -14.45 -9.78 0.31
C ALA A 242 -13.27 -9.56 1.28
N HIS A 243 -12.16 -10.27 1.09
CA HIS A 243 -10.97 -10.08 1.92
C HIS A 243 -10.33 -8.70 1.68
N ILE A 244 -10.24 -8.24 0.44
CA ILE A 244 -9.70 -6.91 0.11
C ILE A 244 -10.58 -5.81 0.72
N ASP A 245 -11.91 -5.93 0.65
CA ASP A 245 -12.84 -4.97 1.24
C ASP A 245 -12.68 -4.86 2.77
N ILE A 246 -12.57 -6.00 3.45
CA ILE A 246 -12.29 -6.06 4.90
C ILE A 246 -10.96 -5.35 5.21
N MET A 247 -9.88 -5.67 4.47
CA MET A 247 -8.57 -5.08 4.69
C MET A 247 -8.57 -3.56 4.42
N LEU A 248 -9.28 -3.09 3.41
CA LEU A 248 -9.43 -1.66 3.11
C LEU A 248 -10.19 -0.93 4.21
N SER A 249 -11.29 -1.52 4.69
CA SER A 249 -12.09 -0.97 5.79
C SER A 249 -11.32 -0.94 7.12
N GLU A 250 -10.54 -1.97 7.43
CA GLU A 250 -9.65 -2.01 8.59
C GLU A 250 -8.50 -1.00 8.43
N GLY A 251 -7.92 -0.88 7.24
CA GLY A 251 -6.87 0.06 6.92
C GLY A 251 -7.31 1.51 7.12
N SER A 252 -8.48 1.89 6.62
CA SER A 252 -9.01 3.25 6.81
C SER A 252 -9.26 3.57 8.29
N ARG A 253 -9.83 2.64 9.05
CA ARG A 253 -9.99 2.78 10.52
C ARG A 253 -8.65 2.88 11.25
N PHE A 254 -7.66 2.11 10.81
CA PHE A 254 -6.31 2.17 11.37
C PHE A 254 -5.65 3.53 11.10
N VAL A 255 -5.80 4.10 9.89
CA VAL A 255 -5.29 5.44 9.57
C VAL A 255 -5.80 6.47 10.58
N VAL A 256 -7.10 6.47 10.89
CA VAL A 256 -7.68 7.41 11.87
C VAL A 256 -7.02 7.26 13.25
N LYS A 257 -6.83 6.03 13.73
CA LYS A 257 -6.16 5.75 15.01
C LYS A 257 -4.69 6.19 14.99
N MET A 258 -3.98 5.89 13.92
CA MET A 258 -2.58 6.28 13.73
C MET A 258 -2.42 7.81 13.73
N LEU A 259 -3.32 8.53 13.06
CA LEU A 259 -3.31 9.99 13.03
C LEU A 259 -3.58 10.59 14.43
N ALA A 260 -4.48 10.00 15.20
CA ALA A 260 -4.70 10.39 16.60
C ALA A 260 -3.45 10.16 17.46
N ALA A 261 -2.74 9.05 17.24
CA ALA A 261 -1.47 8.77 17.91
C ALA A 261 -0.35 9.75 17.50
N PHE A 262 -0.28 10.19 16.23
CA PHE A 262 0.62 11.26 15.81
C PHE A 262 0.31 12.59 16.50
N ALA A 263 -0.96 12.84 16.84
CA ALA A 263 -1.39 14.01 17.61
C ALA A 263 -1.09 13.91 19.13
N GLY A 264 -0.54 12.77 19.59
CA GLY A 264 -0.32 12.50 21.02
C GLY A 264 -1.60 12.24 21.80
N LYS A 265 -2.71 11.89 21.12
CA LYS A 265 -3.97 11.48 21.71
C LYS A 265 -3.98 9.95 21.77
N THR A 266 -3.86 9.38 22.95
CA THR A 266 -4.01 7.94 23.23
C THR A 266 -5.43 7.61 23.63
#